data_d5c15e62bfbca2a23a84ae85bacea70e
#
_entry.id   d5c15e62bfbca2a23a84ae85bacea70e
#
_cell.length_a   1.000
_cell.length_b   1.000
_cell.length_c   1.000
_cell.angle_alpha   90.00
_cell.angle_beta   90.00
_cell.angle_gamma   90.00
#
_symmetry.space_group_name_H-M   'P 1'
#
loop_
_entity.id
_entity.type
_entity.pdbx_description
1 polymer ?
#
loop_
_entity_poly.entity_id
_entity_poly.type
_entity_poly.pdbx_seq_one_letter_code
_entity_poly.pdbx_strand_id
1 'polypeptide(L)'
;MNKTPENLQPESWHRYFAIKTNNASWGMSETLEDVLSNTELLDMAHASAWHWRVVGTPLNQMRSTMLLALIHARMDMGPSAWRYAESMKKYFTEIADTPDWELAFVYAIHAWAALSCGKLDEYKVSFHKATTVLEAIKDPEDRAVVIKTFNLIPKLHTPW
;
A
#
# COMPACT_ATOMS: atom_id res chain seq x y z
N MET A 1 -17.20 -7.69 8.11
CA MET A 1 -17.39 -6.63 9.11
C MET A 1 -16.50 -6.93 10.31
N ASN A 2 -15.63 -6.02 10.70
CA ASN A 2 -14.77 -6.21 11.86
C ASN A 2 -15.58 -5.87 13.12
N LYS A 3 -15.93 -6.89 13.93
CA LYS A 3 -16.72 -6.71 15.15
C LYS A 3 -15.87 -6.08 16.26
N THR A 4 -16.45 -5.19 17.03
CA THR A 4 -15.83 -4.67 18.26
C THR A 4 -15.49 -5.82 19.20
N PRO A 5 -14.28 -5.86 19.79
CA PRO A 5 -13.93 -6.90 20.77
C PRO A 5 -14.88 -6.91 21.97
N GLU A 6 -15.36 -8.08 22.34
CA GLU A 6 -16.24 -8.27 23.51
C GLU A 6 -15.44 -8.48 24.81
N ASN A 7 -14.13 -8.68 24.69
CA ASN A 7 -13.23 -8.88 25.83
C ASN A 7 -12.29 -7.67 26.02
N LEU A 8 -11.69 -7.56 27.19
CA LEU A 8 -10.75 -6.50 27.55
C LEU A 8 -9.27 -6.88 27.25
N GLN A 9 -9.04 -7.96 26.49
CA GLN A 9 -7.68 -8.37 26.16
C GLN A 9 -7.02 -7.35 25.21
N PRO A 10 -5.88 -6.73 25.59
CA PRO A 10 -5.23 -5.71 24.78
C PRO A 10 -4.94 -6.17 23.32
N GLU A 11 -4.58 -7.43 23.12
CA GLU A 11 -4.30 -8.01 21.82
C GLU A 11 -5.51 -7.96 20.87
N SER A 12 -6.71 -8.18 21.41
CA SER A 12 -7.95 -8.10 20.64
C SER A 12 -8.22 -6.68 20.16
N TRP A 13 -7.95 -5.68 20.99
CA TRP A 13 -8.11 -4.27 20.66
C TRP A 13 -7.02 -3.79 19.69
N HIS A 14 -5.76 -4.23 19.86
CA HIS A 14 -4.72 -3.96 18.89
C HIS A 14 -5.08 -4.49 17.50
N ARG A 15 -5.56 -5.73 17.42
CA ARG A 15 -6.01 -6.33 16.14
C ARG A 15 -7.19 -5.56 15.54
N TYR A 16 -8.17 -5.21 16.37
CA TYR A 16 -9.33 -4.44 15.92
C TYR A 16 -8.91 -3.09 15.31
N PHE A 17 -8.10 -2.31 16.02
CA PHE A 17 -7.64 -1.02 15.51
C PHE A 17 -6.70 -1.14 14.32
N ALA A 18 -5.83 -2.14 14.29
CA ALA A 18 -4.98 -2.39 13.13
C ALA A 18 -5.80 -2.55 11.85
N ILE A 19 -6.84 -3.39 11.88
CA ILE A 19 -7.71 -3.63 10.72
C ILE A 19 -8.56 -2.39 10.42
N LYS A 20 -9.17 -1.78 11.42
CA LYS A 20 -10.06 -0.63 11.23
C LYS A 20 -9.34 0.55 10.60
N THR A 21 -8.17 0.91 11.12
CA THR A 21 -7.40 2.04 10.59
C THR A 21 -6.76 1.73 9.24
N ASN A 22 -6.34 0.47 9.00
CA ASN A 22 -5.89 0.04 7.69
C ASN A 22 -6.96 0.26 6.61
N ASN A 23 -8.17 -0.28 6.86
CA ASN A 23 -9.24 -0.22 5.87
C ASN A 23 -9.75 1.21 5.66
N ALA A 24 -9.82 2.02 6.72
CA ALA A 24 -10.19 3.42 6.62
C ALA A 24 -9.16 4.22 5.82
N SER A 25 -7.87 4.08 6.13
CA SER A 25 -6.80 4.77 5.42
C SER A 25 -6.72 4.35 3.96
N TRP A 26 -6.86 3.05 3.67
CA TRP A 26 -6.88 2.57 2.29
C TRP A 26 -8.05 3.14 1.50
N GLY A 27 -9.29 3.04 2.03
CA GLY A 27 -10.48 3.56 1.39
C GLY A 27 -10.41 5.07 1.16
N MET A 28 -9.95 5.85 2.14
CA MET A 28 -9.73 7.28 1.98
C MET A 28 -8.66 7.58 0.91
N SER A 29 -7.60 6.78 0.84
CA SER A 29 -6.57 6.96 -0.18
C SER A 29 -7.08 6.80 -1.61
N GLU A 30 -8.15 6.04 -1.82
CA GLU A 30 -8.74 5.83 -3.14
C GLU A 30 -9.79 6.86 -3.50
N THR A 31 -10.38 7.56 -2.53
CA THR A 31 -11.55 8.43 -2.74
C THR A 31 -11.28 9.92 -2.54
N LEU A 32 -10.26 10.29 -1.76
CA LEU A 32 -9.95 11.69 -1.51
C LEU A 32 -9.26 12.33 -2.72
N GLU A 33 -9.76 13.50 -3.14
CA GLU A 33 -9.13 14.33 -4.16
C GLU A 33 -7.90 15.06 -3.61
N ASP A 34 -8.05 15.69 -2.44
CA ASP A 34 -6.95 16.35 -1.73
C ASP A 34 -6.44 15.48 -0.56
N VAL A 35 -5.35 14.77 -0.81
CA VAL A 35 -4.67 13.96 0.20
C VAL A 35 -3.51 14.69 0.87
N LEU A 36 -2.98 15.74 0.24
CA LEU A 36 -1.74 16.41 0.70
C LEU A 36 -1.91 17.08 2.06
N SER A 37 -3.10 17.60 2.35
CA SER A 37 -3.42 18.29 3.61
C SER A 37 -4.07 17.37 4.65
N ASN A 38 -4.35 16.11 4.32
CA ASN A 38 -5.10 15.20 5.18
C ASN A 38 -4.20 14.44 6.16
N THR A 39 -3.93 15.06 7.31
CA THR A 39 -3.12 14.45 8.38
C THR A 39 -3.76 13.20 8.97
N GLU A 40 -5.10 13.12 9.03
CA GLU A 40 -5.81 11.94 9.55
C GLU A 40 -5.51 10.68 8.73
N LEU A 41 -5.40 10.81 7.41
CA LEU A 41 -5.02 9.71 6.53
C LEU A 41 -3.67 9.11 6.91
N LEU A 42 -2.69 9.98 7.17
CA LEU A 42 -1.34 9.58 7.57
C LEU A 42 -1.34 8.96 8.97
N ASP A 43 -2.05 9.58 9.92
CA ASP A 43 -2.14 9.10 11.30
C ASP A 43 -2.77 7.69 11.36
N MET A 44 -3.83 7.43 10.60
CA MET A 44 -4.45 6.11 10.52
C MET A 44 -3.52 5.05 9.93
N ALA A 45 -2.75 5.38 8.88
CA ALA A 45 -1.78 4.47 8.31
C ALA A 45 -0.68 4.09 9.31
N HIS A 46 -0.16 5.06 10.05
CA HIS A 46 0.81 4.83 11.11
C HIS A 46 0.22 4.07 12.31
N ALA A 47 -1.00 4.38 12.72
CA ALA A 47 -1.70 3.65 13.77
C ALA A 47 -1.87 2.16 13.39
N SER A 48 -2.31 1.88 12.16
CA SER A 48 -2.40 0.51 11.65
C SER A 48 -1.06 -0.21 11.73
N ALA A 49 0.01 0.41 11.23
CA ALA A 49 1.33 -0.18 11.24
C ALA A 49 1.85 -0.46 12.66
N TRP A 50 1.60 0.44 13.60
CA TRP A 50 1.98 0.26 14.99
C TRP A 50 1.22 -0.89 15.65
N HIS A 51 -0.10 -0.94 15.49
CA HIS A 51 -0.92 -2.01 16.06
C HIS A 51 -0.53 -3.39 15.48
N TRP A 52 -0.25 -3.47 14.16
CA TRP A 52 0.23 -4.70 13.55
C TRP A 52 1.62 -5.13 14.05
N ARG A 53 2.49 -4.22 14.47
CA ARG A 53 3.76 -4.60 15.11
C ARG A 53 3.55 -5.31 16.44
N VAL A 54 2.48 -4.99 17.16
CA VAL A 54 2.18 -5.61 18.45
C VAL A 54 1.61 -7.02 18.30
N VAL A 55 0.67 -7.21 17.35
CA VAL A 55 -0.11 -8.47 17.27
C VAL A 55 -0.06 -9.16 15.91
N GLY A 56 0.57 -8.56 14.92
CA GLY A 56 0.54 -9.05 13.54
C GLY A 56 1.63 -10.05 13.23
N THR A 57 1.36 -10.90 12.24
CA THR A 57 2.36 -11.72 11.57
C THR A 57 3.29 -10.85 10.71
N PRO A 58 4.43 -11.37 10.23
CA PRO A 58 5.27 -10.66 9.27
C PRO A 58 4.49 -10.18 8.03
N LEU A 59 3.55 -10.97 7.53
CA LEU A 59 2.67 -10.60 6.42
C LEU A 59 1.79 -9.38 6.75
N ASN A 60 1.15 -9.36 7.93
CA ASN A 60 0.35 -8.21 8.36
C ASN A 60 1.20 -6.95 8.48
N GLN A 61 2.40 -7.06 9.02
CA GLN A 61 3.35 -5.95 9.16
C GLN A 61 3.78 -5.41 7.79
N MET A 62 4.05 -6.29 6.83
CA MET A 62 4.45 -5.86 5.48
C MET A 62 3.29 -5.30 4.66
N ARG A 63 2.07 -5.78 4.84
CA ARG A 63 0.87 -5.16 4.27
C ARG A 63 0.63 -3.76 4.81
N SER A 64 0.83 -3.53 6.09
CA SER A 64 0.78 -2.17 6.65
C SER A 64 1.94 -1.28 6.20
N THR A 65 3.12 -1.85 5.94
CA THR A 65 4.24 -1.14 5.32
C THR A 65 3.93 -0.74 3.88
N MET A 66 3.22 -1.59 3.13
CA MET A 66 2.71 -1.27 1.79
C MET A 66 1.74 -0.08 1.83
N LEU A 67 0.80 -0.05 2.79
CA LEU A 67 -0.07 1.10 3.00
C LEU A 67 0.71 2.38 3.31
N LEU A 68 1.72 2.30 4.19
CA LEU A 68 2.59 3.45 4.48
C LEU A 68 3.31 3.95 3.22
N ALA A 69 3.82 3.04 2.37
CA ALA A 69 4.44 3.43 1.10
C ALA A 69 3.46 4.18 0.19
N LEU A 70 2.23 3.66 0.05
CA LEU A 70 1.17 4.28 -0.73
C LEU A 70 0.82 5.69 -0.23
N ILE A 71 0.54 5.82 1.07
CA ILE A 71 0.10 7.09 1.64
C ILE A 71 1.20 8.14 1.54
N HIS A 72 2.44 7.78 1.88
CA HIS A 72 3.57 8.72 1.74
C HIS A 72 3.81 9.13 0.29
N ALA A 73 3.68 8.20 -0.68
CA ALA A 73 3.79 8.53 -2.10
C ALA A 73 2.69 9.50 -2.55
N ARG A 74 1.45 9.27 -2.12
CA ARG A 74 0.32 10.16 -2.42
C ARG A 74 0.44 11.54 -1.79
N MET A 75 1.08 11.64 -0.64
CA MET A 75 1.35 12.89 0.07
C MET A 75 2.66 13.57 -0.35
N ASP A 76 3.26 13.13 -1.44
CA ASP A 76 4.54 13.64 -1.97
C ASP A 76 5.70 13.60 -0.96
N MET A 77 5.66 12.63 -0.05
CA MET A 77 6.69 12.39 0.95
C MET A 77 7.72 11.37 0.43
N GLY A 78 8.34 11.67 -0.69
CA GLY A 78 9.16 10.77 -1.50
C GLY A 78 10.19 9.93 -0.74
N PRO A 79 11.09 10.52 0.09
CA PRO A 79 12.10 9.74 0.80
C PRO A 79 11.51 8.68 1.76
N SER A 80 10.41 9.00 2.43
CA SER A 80 9.71 8.06 3.31
C SER A 80 8.97 7.00 2.50
N ALA A 81 8.26 7.40 1.45
CA ALA A 81 7.59 6.49 0.52
C ALA A 81 8.56 5.46 -0.04
N TRP A 82 9.70 5.91 -0.52
CA TRP A 82 10.74 5.05 -1.09
C TRP A 82 11.26 4.02 -0.09
N ARG A 83 11.59 4.44 1.13
CA ARG A 83 12.08 3.54 2.17
C ARG A 83 11.07 2.43 2.50
N TYR A 84 9.79 2.76 2.64
CA TYR A 84 8.74 1.77 2.88
C TYR A 84 8.54 0.87 1.66
N ALA A 85 8.56 1.43 0.46
CA ALA A 85 8.38 0.68 -0.79
C ALA A 85 9.49 -0.35 -1.03
N GLU A 86 10.75 0.00 -0.79
CA GLU A 86 11.88 -0.93 -0.89
C GLU A 86 11.75 -2.09 0.12
N SER A 87 11.38 -1.76 1.37
CA SER A 87 11.20 -2.77 2.41
C SER A 87 10.08 -3.77 2.06
N MET A 88 8.91 -3.28 1.64
CA MET A 88 7.79 -4.15 1.28
C MET A 88 8.08 -4.94 0.00
N LYS A 89 8.68 -4.32 -1.03
CA LYS A 89 9.04 -5.02 -2.26
C LYS A 89 9.94 -6.21 -1.98
N LYS A 90 11.00 -6.01 -1.21
CA LYS A 90 11.91 -7.09 -0.83
C LYS A 90 11.17 -8.26 -0.19
N TYR A 91 10.28 -7.99 0.74
CA TYR A 91 9.51 -9.05 1.40
C TYR A 91 8.64 -9.83 0.42
N PHE A 92 7.84 -9.14 -0.38
CA PHE A 92 6.86 -9.77 -1.27
C PHE A 92 7.49 -10.44 -2.50
N THR A 93 8.69 -10.03 -2.92
CA THR A 93 9.34 -10.62 -4.10
C THR A 93 10.40 -11.67 -3.76
N GLU A 94 10.94 -11.68 -2.55
CA GLU A 94 12.07 -12.55 -2.19
C GLU A 94 11.74 -13.54 -1.06
N ILE A 95 10.77 -13.26 -0.21
CA ILE A 95 10.52 -14.03 1.02
C ILE A 95 9.15 -14.72 1.00
N ALA A 96 8.11 -14.01 0.58
CA ALA A 96 6.74 -14.51 0.60
C ALA A 96 6.38 -15.25 -0.69
N ASP A 97 5.50 -16.26 -0.57
CA ASP A 97 4.74 -16.80 -1.70
C ASP A 97 3.56 -15.85 -1.97
N THR A 98 3.78 -14.89 -2.87
CA THR A 98 2.90 -13.75 -3.08
C THR A 98 2.01 -13.96 -4.29
N PRO A 99 0.68 -13.92 -4.16
CA PRO A 99 -0.23 -14.04 -5.28
C PRO A 99 -0.14 -12.84 -6.25
N ASP A 100 -0.53 -13.05 -7.50
CA ASP A 100 -0.38 -12.07 -8.59
C ASP A 100 -1.05 -10.72 -8.27
N TRP A 101 -2.25 -10.74 -7.66
CA TRP A 101 -2.94 -9.50 -7.29
C TRP A 101 -2.14 -8.67 -6.27
N GLU A 102 -1.48 -9.32 -5.31
CA GLU A 102 -0.66 -8.62 -4.31
C GLU A 102 0.66 -8.13 -4.92
N LEU A 103 1.29 -8.93 -5.81
CA LEU A 103 2.46 -8.49 -6.58
C LEU A 103 2.15 -7.26 -7.46
N ALA A 104 0.96 -7.20 -8.05
CA ALA A 104 0.54 -6.03 -8.81
C ALA A 104 0.48 -4.77 -7.93
N PHE A 105 -0.06 -4.84 -6.71
CA PHE A 105 0.02 -3.74 -5.73
C PHE A 105 1.46 -3.37 -5.38
N VAL A 106 2.29 -4.38 -5.10
CA VAL A 106 3.71 -4.16 -4.76
C VAL A 106 4.41 -3.32 -5.81
N TYR A 107 4.33 -3.74 -7.08
CA TYR A 107 4.99 -3.01 -8.16
C TYR A 107 4.34 -1.65 -8.45
N ALA A 108 3.02 -1.55 -8.36
CA ALA A 108 2.29 -0.30 -8.54
C ALA A 108 2.70 0.76 -7.51
N ILE A 109 2.67 0.40 -6.23
CA ILE A 109 3.02 1.31 -5.13
C ILE A 109 4.53 1.62 -5.13
N HIS A 110 5.37 0.64 -5.47
CA HIS A 110 6.80 0.88 -5.62
C HIS A 110 7.10 1.87 -6.76
N ALA A 111 6.38 1.78 -7.88
CA ALA A 111 6.50 2.75 -8.96
C ALA A 111 6.12 4.16 -8.49
N TRP A 112 5.00 4.30 -7.79
CA TRP A 112 4.60 5.61 -7.28
C TRP A 112 5.61 6.20 -6.29
N ALA A 113 6.08 5.40 -5.35
CA ALA A 113 7.11 5.82 -4.41
C ALA A 113 8.42 6.23 -5.09
N ALA A 114 8.83 5.49 -6.13
CA ALA A 114 9.99 5.84 -6.95
C ALA A 114 9.80 7.20 -7.64
N LEU A 115 8.63 7.43 -8.23
CA LEU A 115 8.29 8.70 -8.88
C LEU A 115 8.34 9.86 -7.89
N SER A 116 7.68 9.73 -6.72
CA SER A 116 7.69 10.76 -5.66
C SER A 116 9.09 11.05 -5.12
N CYS A 117 10.02 10.09 -5.25
CA CYS A 117 11.42 10.23 -4.83
C CYS A 117 12.35 10.66 -5.97
N GLY A 118 11.82 10.97 -7.16
CA GLY A 118 12.59 11.39 -8.33
C GLY A 118 13.40 10.27 -9.01
N LYS A 119 13.09 8.98 -8.70
CA LYS A 119 13.79 7.81 -9.23
C LYS A 119 13.10 7.29 -10.49
N LEU A 120 13.33 7.97 -11.60
CA LEU A 120 12.57 7.76 -12.85
C LEU A 120 12.81 6.38 -13.48
N ASP A 121 14.01 5.83 -13.38
CA ASP A 121 14.31 4.52 -13.97
C ASP A 121 13.64 3.40 -13.16
N GLU A 122 13.66 3.48 -11.85
CA GLU A 122 12.95 2.56 -10.97
C GLU A 122 11.43 2.66 -11.16
N TYR A 123 10.91 3.88 -11.36
CA TYR A 123 9.50 4.07 -11.72
C TYR A 123 9.15 3.30 -12.99
N LYS A 124 9.89 3.51 -14.09
CA LYS A 124 9.61 2.83 -15.37
C LYS A 124 9.61 1.32 -15.25
N VAL A 125 10.66 0.77 -14.59
CA VAL A 125 10.78 -0.67 -14.38
C VAL A 125 9.61 -1.23 -13.57
N SER A 126 9.27 -0.59 -12.46
CA SER A 126 8.20 -1.07 -11.58
C SER A 126 6.81 -0.85 -12.17
N PHE A 127 6.60 0.25 -12.88
CA PHE A 127 5.33 0.51 -13.58
C PHE A 127 5.09 -0.52 -14.69
N HIS A 128 6.12 -0.86 -15.45
CA HIS A 128 6.03 -1.92 -16.47
C HIS A 128 5.70 -3.29 -15.84
N LYS A 129 6.39 -3.65 -14.75
CA LYS A 129 6.08 -4.89 -14.02
C LYS A 129 4.66 -4.90 -13.48
N ALA A 130 4.21 -3.79 -12.89
CA ALA A 130 2.84 -3.66 -12.38
C ALA A 130 1.81 -3.88 -13.49
N THR A 131 2.02 -3.27 -14.67
CA THR A 131 1.16 -3.45 -15.84
C THR A 131 1.12 -4.91 -16.27
N THR A 132 2.28 -5.54 -16.43
CA THR A 132 2.39 -6.95 -16.85
C THR A 132 1.67 -7.89 -15.90
N VAL A 133 1.89 -7.73 -14.59
CA VAL A 133 1.25 -8.59 -13.58
C VAL A 133 -0.25 -8.33 -13.53
N LEU A 134 -0.70 -7.07 -13.59
CA LEU A 134 -2.11 -6.70 -13.60
C LEU A 134 -2.87 -7.29 -14.81
N GLU A 135 -2.23 -7.31 -15.98
CA GLU A 135 -2.81 -7.92 -17.20
C GLU A 135 -2.90 -9.43 -17.10
N ALA A 136 -2.00 -10.08 -16.35
CA ALA A 136 -1.99 -11.51 -16.13
C ALA A 136 -3.02 -12.00 -15.11
N ILE A 137 -3.57 -11.14 -14.27
CA ILE A 137 -4.61 -11.50 -13.28
C ILE A 137 -5.86 -11.98 -14.00
N LYS A 138 -6.21 -13.26 -13.80
CA LYS A 138 -7.36 -13.89 -14.44
C LYS A 138 -8.67 -13.64 -13.70
N ASP A 139 -8.60 -13.58 -12.36
CA ASP A 139 -9.78 -13.34 -11.53
C ASP A 139 -10.22 -11.87 -11.65
N PRO A 140 -11.47 -11.61 -12.09
CA PRO A 140 -11.94 -10.25 -12.28
C PRO A 140 -12.12 -9.47 -10.98
N GLU A 141 -12.39 -10.13 -9.85
CA GLU A 141 -12.53 -9.47 -8.55
C GLU A 141 -11.17 -9.02 -8.04
N ASP A 142 -10.15 -9.89 -8.10
CA ASP A 142 -8.77 -9.56 -7.77
C ASP A 142 -8.25 -8.41 -8.64
N ARG A 143 -8.53 -8.46 -9.95
CA ARG A 143 -8.14 -7.39 -10.86
C ARG A 143 -8.84 -6.06 -10.53
N ALA A 144 -10.13 -6.09 -10.21
CA ALA A 144 -10.91 -4.89 -9.88
C ALA A 144 -10.40 -4.19 -8.61
N VAL A 145 -9.90 -4.95 -7.64
CA VAL A 145 -9.31 -4.39 -6.41
C VAL A 145 -8.02 -3.64 -6.72
N VAL A 146 -7.14 -4.23 -7.52
CA VAL A 146 -5.84 -3.62 -7.86
C VAL A 146 -5.97 -2.40 -8.74
N ILE A 147 -6.87 -2.45 -9.73
CA ILE A 147 -6.97 -1.41 -10.77
C ILE A 147 -7.34 -0.04 -10.20
N LYS A 148 -8.06 0.01 -9.10
CA LYS A 148 -8.41 1.28 -8.43
C LYS A 148 -7.16 2.04 -8.00
N THR A 149 -6.28 1.40 -7.25
CA THR A 149 -5.01 2.01 -6.81
C THR A 149 -4.08 2.24 -8.00
N PHE A 150 -3.99 1.28 -8.95
CA PHE A 150 -3.13 1.41 -10.13
C PHE A 150 -3.48 2.65 -10.98
N ASN A 151 -4.76 2.94 -11.16
CA ASN A 151 -5.22 4.09 -11.94
C ASN A 151 -4.91 5.44 -11.30
N LEU A 152 -4.62 5.48 -10.01
CA LEU A 152 -4.23 6.69 -9.30
C LEU A 152 -2.75 7.04 -9.48
N ILE A 153 -1.92 6.09 -9.96
CA ILE A 153 -0.49 6.35 -10.16
C ILE A 153 -0.31 7.40 -11.26
N PRO A 154 0.44 8.48 -10.99
CA PRO A 154 0.71 9.48 -12.01
C PRO A 154 1.46 8.86 -13.19
N LYS A 155 0.93 9.05 -14.40
CA LYS A 155 1.56 8.57 -15.63
C LYS A 155 2.47 9.67 -16.16
N LEU A 156 3.73 9.33 -16.37
CA LEU A 156 4.63 10.24 -17.11
C LEU A 156 4.16 10.30 -18.56
N HIS A 157 3.72 11.46 -18.98
CA HIS A 157 3.56 11.74 -20.39
C HIS A 157 4.98 11.92 -20.96
N THR A 158 5.58 10.85 -21.48
CA THR A 158 6.74 11.01 -22.33
C THR A 158 6.25 11.54 -23.68
N PRO A 159 6.63 12.74 -24.09
CA PRO A 159 6.53 13.07 -25.51
C PRO A 159 7.46 12.10 -26.23
N TRP A 160 6.91 11.42 -27.21
CA TRP A 160 7.65 10.54 -28.14
C TRP A 160 8.63 11.36 -28.97
#